data_6592b36b6b634ab50db7215dcacc5d63
#
_entry.id   6592b36b6b634ab50db7215dcacc5d63
#
_cell.length_a   1.000
_cell.length_b   1.000
_cell.length_c   1.000
_cell.angle_alpha   90.00
_cell.angle_beta   90.00
_cell.angle_gamma   90.00
#
_symmetry.space_group_name_H-M   'P 1'
#
loop_
_entity.id
_entity.type
_entity.pdbx_description
1 polymer ?
#
loop_
_entity_poly.entity_id
_entity_poly.type
_entity_poly.pdbx_seq_one_letter_code
_entity_poly.pdbx_strand_id
1 'polypeptide(L)'
;MSLLEDKDKIRDVLHTYCQCMDEGRFAELATLFAPEGEWVAPYRTARGPADITAWLTQSVPPSPRRMHYVMNSLITVQGDSATAKSNYLVMVEGPDGPVPSVCGTYVDRLVRQGPDWRFLRRELVHAFKGEMRLALP
;
A
#
# COMPACT_ATOMS: atom_id res chain seq x y z
N MET A 1 13.42 1.50 -21.74
CA MET A 1 13.36 0.69 -20.50
C MET A 1 12.69 -0.62 -20.82
N SER A 2 13.26 -1.73 -20.38
CA SER A 2 12.71 -3.05 -20.64
C SER A 2 11.47 -3.32 -19.77
N LEU A 3 10.64 -4.28 -20.17
CA LEU A 3 9.50 -4.74 -19.38
C LEU A 3 9.91 -5.23 -17.99
N LEU A 4 11.08 -5.85 -17.88
CA LEU A 4 11.60 -6.35 -16.61
C LEU A 4 11.97 -5.19 -15.67
N GLU A 5 12.65 -4.17 -16.19
CA GLU A 5 13.00 -2.96 -15.44
C GLU A 5 11.74 -2.20 -14.97
N ASP A 6 10.72 -2.10 -15.82
CA ASP A 6 9.44 -1.51 -15.44
C ASP A 6 8.78 -2.27 -14.29
N LYS A 7 8.74 -3.60 -14.38
CA LYS A 7 8.16 -4.43 -13.32
C LYS A 7 8.94 -4.34 -12.02
N ASP A 8 10.27 -4.25 -12.07
CA ASP A 8 11.10 -4.08 -10.88
C ASP A 8 10.85 -2.72 -10.23
N LYS A 9 10.82 -1.64 -11.00
CA LYS A 9 10.47 -0.31 -10.49
C LYS A 9 9.08 -0.26 -9.85
N ILE A 10 8.10 -0.93 -10.46
CA ILE A 10 6.76 -1.03 -9.88
C ILE A 10 6.82 -1.80 -8.56
N ARG A 11 7.55 -2.91 -8.46
CA ARG A 11 7.73 -3.64 -7.20
C ARG A 11 8.35 -2.75 -6.12
N ASP A 12 9.35 -1.95 -6.48
CA ASP A 12 9.96 -1.00 -5.55
C ASP A 12 8.96 0.01 -5.02
N VAL A 13 8.04 0.50 -5.86
CA VAL A 13 6.94 1.37 -5.41
C VAL A 13 6.04 0.64 -4.41
N LEU A 14 5.65 -0.62 -4.70
CA LEU A 14 4.82 -1.41 -3.79
C LEU A 14 5.52 -1.66 -2.43
N HIS A 15 6.81 -1.97 -2.46
CA HIS A 15 7.60 -2.25 -1.26
C HIS A 15 7.87 -0.98 -0.45
N THR A 16 8.23 0.11 -1.11
CA THR A 16 8.47 1.41 -0.45
C THR A 16 7.21 1.91 0.26
N TYR A 17 6.03 1.72 -0.35
CA TYR A 17 4.76 2.03 0.30
C TYR A 17 4.63 1.33 1.66
N CYS A 18 4.89 0.03 1.73
CA CYS A 18 4.79 -0.74 2.97
C CYS A 18 5.77 -0.23 4.03
N GLN A 19 7.02 0.02 3.66
CA GLN A 19 8.03 0.53 4.59
C GLN A 19 7.68 1.93 5.11
N CYS A 20 7.24 2.82 4.23
CA CYS A 20 6.79 4.16 4.63
C CYS A 20 5.58 4.11 5.58
N MET A 21 4.62 3.20 5.34
CA MET A 21 3.49 2.97 6.25
C MET A 21 3.96 2.56 7.63
N ASP A 22 4.88 1.60 7.70
CA ASP A 22 5.37 1.04 8.97
C ASP A 22 6.19 2.06 9.77
N GLU A 23 6.93 2.91 9.09
CA GLU A 23 7.83 3.89 9.70
C GLU A 23 7.18 5.28 9.89
N GLY A 24 5.92 5.45 9.49
CA GLY A 24 5.21 6.73 9.60
C GLY A 24 5.74 7.83 8.67
N ARG A 25 6.42 7.46 7.58
CA ARG A 25 6.96 8.39 6.57
C ARG A 25 5.90 8.74 5.53
N PHE A 26 4.79 9.35 5.98
CA PHE A 26 3.62 9.55 5.12
C PHE A 26 3.81 10.61 4.04
N ALA A 27 4.62 11.62 4.28
CA ALA A 27 4.96 12.61 3.24
C ALA A 27 5.77 11.96 2.11
N GLU A 28 6.69 11.07 2.43
CA GLU A 28 7.45 10.30 1.45
C GLU A 28 6.55 9.30 0.72
N LEU A 29 5.70 8.58 1.45
CA LEU A 29 4.70 7.68 0.88
C LEU A 29 3.84 8.40 -0.16
N ALA A 30 3.39 9.62 0.15
CA ALA A 30 2.54 10.38 -0.75
C ALA A 30 3.23 10.74 -2.08
N THR A 31 4.57 10.80 -2.11
CA THR A 31 5.33 11.00 -3.36
C THR A 31 5.26 9.80 -4.31
N LEU A 32 4.86 8.64 -3.82
CA LEU A 32 4.62 7.45 -4.65
C LEU A 32 3.34 7.57 -5.48
N PHE A 33 2.50 8.55 -5.20
CA PHE A 33 1.27 8.83 -5.93
C PHE A 33 1.49 9.93 -6.96
N ALA A 34 0.82 9.80 -8.10
CA ALA A 34 0.71 10.88 -9.08
C ALA A 34 -0.03 12.09 -8.44
N PRO A 35 0.14 13.33 -8.98
CA PRO A 35 -0.57 14.50 -8.45
C PRO A 35 -2.09 14.32 -8.32
N GLU A 36 -2.70 13.60 -9.26
CA GLU A 36 -4.13 13.24 -9.27
C GLU A 36 -4.41 11.86 -8.65
N GLY A 37 -3.41 11.25 -8.02
CA GLY A 37 -3.51 9.89 -7.49
C GLY A 37 -4.49 9.77 -6.32
N GLU A 38 -5.08 8.59 -6.20
CA GLU A 38 -6.08 8.28 -5.18
C GLU A 38 -5.65 7.10 -4.30
N TRP A 39 -5.77 7.29 -3.00
CA TRP A 39 -5.72 6.23 -2.00
C TRP A 39 -7.15 5.91 -1.57
N VAL A 40 -7.61 4.68 -1.79
CA VAL A 40 -9.02 4.30 -1.63
C VAL A 40 -9.13 3.13 -0.66
N ALA A 41 -9.87 3.34 0.41
CA ALA A 41 -10.31 2.30 1.34
C ALA A 41 -11.85 2.27 1.40
N PRO A 42 -12.47 1.22 1.96
CA PRO A 42 -13.93 1.14 2.03
C PRO A 42 -14.61 2.31 2.73
N TYR A 43 -13.87 3.00 3.59
CA TYR A 43 -14.37 4.09 4.45
C TYR A 43 -13.84 5.47 4.08
N ARG A 44 -12.89 5.57 3.13
CA ARG A 44 -12.26 6.84 2.77
C ARG A 44 -11.62 6.79 1.39
N THR A 45 -11.74 7.87 0.64
CA THR A 45 -10.89 8.18 -0.51
C THR A 45 -10.11 9.45 -0.22
N ALA A 46 -8.79 9.37 -0.24
CA ALA A 46 -7.89 10.52 -0.16
C ALA A 46 -7.33 10.80 -1.56
N ARG A 47 -7.38 12.07 -1.99
CA ARG A 47 -7.01 12.49 -3.35
C ARG A 47 -5.82 13.44 -3.35
N GLY A 48 -4.79 13.04 -4.07
CA GLY A 48 -3.55 13.78 -4.19
C GLY A 48 -2.63 13.66 -2.98
N PRO A 49 -1.33 13.95 -3.17
CA PRO A 49 -0.32 13.73 -2.12
C PRO A 49 -0.60 14.46 -0.80
N ALA A 50 -1.12 15.69 -0.85
CA ALA A 50 -1.40 16.47 0.36
C ALA A 50 -2.52 15.85 1.21
N ASP A 51 -3.64 15.44 0.58
CA ASP A 51 -4.76 14.81 1.29
C ASP A 51 -4.37 13.42 1.80
N ILE A 52 -3.60 12.65 1.03
CA ILE A 52 -3.07 11.35 1.46
C ILE A 52 -2.19 11.50 2.70
N THR A 53 -1.25 12.45 2.68
CA THR A 53 -0.38 12.72 3.84
C THR A 53 -1.19 13.09 5.07
N ALA A 54 -2.12 14.03 4.93
CA ALA A 54 -2.95 14.50 6.04
C ALA A 54 -3.80 13.36 6.63
N TRP A 55 -4.44 12.58 5.76
CA TRP A 55 -5.27 11.45 6.18
C TRP A 55 -4.47 10.38 6.93
N LEU A 56 -3.34 9.94 6.38
CA LEU A 56 -2.52 8.91 7.01
C LEU A 56 -1.90 9.39 8.33
N THR A 57 -1.46 10.64 8.40
CA THR A 57 -0.94 11.24 9.62
C THR A 57 -2.00 11.24 10.74
N GLN A 58 -3.24 11.51 10.40
CA GLN A 58 -4.34 11.54 11.37
C GLN A 58 -4.81 10.13 11.76
N SER A 59 -4.88 9.19 10.80
CA SER A 59 -5.55 7.89 10.97
C SER A 59 -4.62 6.76 11.41
N VAL A 60 -3.30 6.92 11.25
CA VAL A 60 -2.32 5.88 11.54
C VAL A 60 -1.41 6.31 12.69
N PRO A 61 -1.77 5.99 13.95
CA PRO A 61 -0.95 6.35 15.11
C PRO A 61 0.36 5.55 15.12
N PRO A 62 1.42 6.09 15.77
CA PRO A 62 2.72 5.41 15.85
C PRO A 62 2.69 4.13 16.72
N SER A 63 1.70 3.98 17.56
CA SER A 63 1.53 2.82 18.44
C SER A 63 0.09 2.28 18.36
N PRO A 64 -0.11 0.96 18.36
CA PRO A 64 0.91 -0.09 18.35
C PRO A 64 1.71 -0.11 17.06
N ARG A 65 2.95 -0.62 17.13
CA ARG A 65 3.78 -0.82 15.93
C ARG A 65 3.11 -1.81 15.00
N ARG A 66 3.32 -1.60 13.72
CA ARG A 66 2.77 -2.46 12.67
C ARG A 66 3.82 -2.79 11.62
N MET A 67 3.57 -3.86 10.91
CA MET A 67 4.39 -4.29 9.79
C MET A 67 3.51 -4.78 8.66
N HIS A 68 3.64 -4.12 7.51
CA HIS A 68 2.94 -4.47 6.29
C HIS A 68 3.76 -5.45 5.47
N TYR A 69 3.10 -6.50 5.02
CA TYR A 69 3.64 -7.44 4.05
C TYR A 69 2.82 -7.36 2.77
N VAL A 70 3.48 -7.13 1.64
CA VAL A 70 2.88 -7.23 0.31
C VAL A 70 3.47 -8.44 -0.40
N MET A 71 2.62 -9.24 -1.02
CA MET A 71 3.03 -10.52 -1.60
C MET A 71 2.16 -10.89 -2.79
N ASN A 72 2.60 -11.90 -3.55
CA ASN A 72 1.86 -12.45 -4.69
C ASN A 72 1.47 -11.39 -5.73
N SER A 73 2.37 -10.44 -6.01
CA SER A 73 2.08 -9.33 -6.91
C SER A 73 2.08 -9.78 -8.37
N LEU A 74 0.95 -9.58 -9.04
CA LEU A 74 0.80 -9.73 -10.48
C LEU A 74 0.81 -8.35 -11.13
N ILE A 75 1.80 -8.08 -11.97
CA ILE A 75 2.02 -6.78 -12.60
C ILE A 75 1.90 -6.91 -14.12
N THR A 76 1.04 -6.10 -14.71
CA THR A 76 0.88 -5.97 -16.16
C THR A 76 1.20 -4.55 -16.59
N VAL A 77 2.11 -4.41 -17.54
CA VAL A 77 2.54 -3.10 -18.08
C VAL A 77 2.04 -2.98 -19.52
N GLN A 78 1.45 -1.84 -19.84
CA GLN A 78 0.96 -1.49 -21.19
C GLN A 78 1.35 -0.05 -21.49
N GLY A 79 2.47 0.13 -22.20
CA GLY A 79 3.02 1.45 -22.48
C GLY A 79 3.35 2.21 -21.20
N ASP A 80 2.74 3.37 -21.00
CA ASP A 80 2.94 4.23 -19.83
C ASP A 80 1.93 3.99 -18.71
N SER A 81 1.14 2.93 -18.79
CA SER A 81 0.21 2.51 -17.76
C SER A 81 0.52 1.09 -17.30
N ALA A 82 0.18 0.81 -16.04
CA ALA A 82 0.30 -0.52 -15.47
C ALA A 82 -0.81 -0.79 -14.47
N THR A 83 -1.07 -2.08 -14.27
CA THR A 83 -1.90 -2.58 -13.17
C THR A 83 -1.09 -3.52 -12.31
N ALA A 84 -1.37 -3.50 -11.01
CA ALA A 84 -0.82 -4.48 -10.07
C ALA A 84 -1.92 -4.97 -9.15
N LYS A 85 -1.93 -6.26 -8.89
CA LYS A 85 -2.79 -6.88 -7.89
C LYS A 85 -1.91 -7.65 -6.92
N SER A 86 -2.00 -7.33 -5.64
CA SER A 86 -1.14 -7.90 -4.61
C SER A 86 -1.96 -8.29 -3.39
N ASN A 87 -1.61 -9.39 -2.74
CA ASN A 87 -2.13 -9.65 -1.42
C ASN A 87 -1.34 -8.86 -0.37
N TYR A 88 -2.00 -8.46 0.71
CA TYR A 88 -1.32 -7.83 1.84
C TYR A 88 -1.79 -8.38 3.17
N LEU A 89 -0.88 -8.33 4.13
CA LEU A 89 -1.10 -8.69 5.52
C LEU A 89 -0.46 -7.62 6.40
N VAL A 90 -1.18 -7.17 7.42
CA VAL A 90 -0.64 -6.27 8.45
C VAL A 90 -0.60 -7.00 9.77
N MET A 91 0.59 -7.10 10.33
CA MET A 91 0.81 -7.55 11.70
C MET A 91 0.90 -6.34 12.61
N VAL A 92 0.37 -6.44 13.81
CA VAL A 92 0.52 -5.41 14.86
C VAL A 92 1.09 -6.00 16.12
N GLU A 93 1.81 -5.17 16.87
CA GLU A 93 2.33 -5.54 18.18
C GLU A 93 1.18 -5.59 19.19
N GLY A 94 0.91 -6.80 19.70
CA GLY A 94 -0.08 -7.03 20.72
C GLY A 94 0.55 -7.19 22.12
N PRO A 95 -0.25 -7.28 23.20
CA PRO A 95 0.25 -7.40 24.58
C PRO A 95 1.04 -8.69 24.83
N ASP A 96 0.70 -9.76 24.12
CA ASP A 96 1.33 -11.08 24.28
C ASP A 96 2.13 -11.51 23.04
N GLY A 97 2.44 -10.57 22.16
CA GLY A 97 3.20 -10.81 20.94
C GLY A 97 2.50 -10.29 19.67
N PRO A 98 3.11 -10.48 18.50
CA PRO A 98 2.55 -10.00 17.25
C PRO A 98 1.24 -10.73 16.91
N VAL A 99 0.24 -9.97 16.45
CA VAL A 99 -1.05 -10.51 16.01
C VAL A 99 -1.38 -10.00 14.61
N PRO A 100 -2.05 -10.82 13.77
CA PRO A 100 -2.60 -10.35 12.51
C PRO A 100 -3.69 -9.31 12.78
N SER A 101 -3.68 -8.21 12.01
CA SER A 101 -4.67 -7.13 12.14
C SER A 101 -5.63 -7.11 10.97
N VAL A 102 -5.11 -7.00 9.77
CA VAL A 102 -5.91 -6.96 8.55
C VAL A 102 -5.18 -7.66 7.43
N CYS A 103 -5.92 -8.32 6.56
CA CYS A 103 -5.42 -8.81 5.30
C CYS A 103 -6.42 -8.56 4.17
N GLY A 104 -5.90 -8.50 2.97
CA GLY A 104 -6.72 -8.24 1.80
C GLY A 104 -5.91 -8.17 0.53
N THR A 105 -6.41 -7.37 -0.39
CA THR A 105 -5.81 -7.18 -1.71
C THR A 105 -5.65 -5.70 -1.99
N TYR A 106 -4.47 -5.30 -2.46
CA TYR A 106 -4.27 -4.04 -3.14
C TYR A 106 -4.62 -4.22 -4.62
N VAL A 107 -5.46 -3.34 -5.12
CA VAL A 107 -5.78 -3.23 -6.56
C VAL A 107 -5.26 -1.89 -7.03
N ASP A 108 -4.19 -1.93 -7.82
CA ASP A 108 -3.43 -0.75 -8.18
C ASP A 108 -3.53 -0.44 -9.68
N ARG A 109 -3.64 0.84 -9.98
CA ARG A 109 -3.30 1.40 -11.28
C ARG A 109 -2.12 2.34 -11.12
N LEU A 110 -1.13 2.20 -11.99
CA LEU A 110 0.07 3.03 -11.98
C LEU A 110 0.25 3.70 -13.34
N VAL A 111 0.94 4.82 -13.33
CA VAL A 111 1.29 5.61 -14.51
C VAL A 111 2.77 5.94 -14.47
N ARG A 112 3.39 5.94 -15.65
CA ARG A 112 4.78 6.37 -15.80
C ARG A 112 4.85 7.89 -15.75
N GLN A 113 5.76 8.42 -14.94
CA GLN A 113 6.08 9.84 -14.87
C GLN A 113 7.59 10.02 -14.99
N GLY A 114 8.05 10.39 -16.18
CA GLY A 114 9.48 10.41 -16.48
C GLY A 114 10.09 9.00 -16.33
N PRO A 115 11.17 8.85 -15.53
CA PRO A 115 11.79 7.54 -15.30
C PRO A 115 11.07 6.70 -14.24
N ASP A 116 10.07 7.24 -13.56
CA ASP A 116 9.44 6.63 -12.39
C ASP A 116 8.03 6.13 -12.67
N TRP A 117 7.59 5.20 -11.85
CA TRP A 117 6.22 4.76 -11.79
C TRP A 117 5.55 5.29 -10.52
N ARG A 118 4.28 5.73 -10.64
CA ARG A 118 3.50 6.26 -9.52
C ARG A 118 2.09 5.69 -9.51
N PHE A 119 1.53 5.55 -8.31
CA PHE A 119 0.12 5.18 -8.18
C PHE A 119 -0.78 6.27 -8.77
N LEU A 120 -1.60 5.90 -9.71
CA LEU A 120 -2.76 6.67 -10.11
C LEU A 120 -3.95 6.34 -9.19
N ARG A 121 -4.04 5.10 -8.74
CA ARG A 121 -5.04 4.65 -7.78
C ARG A 121 -4.52 3.42 -7.06
N ARG A 122 -4.56 3.46 -5.72
CA ARG A 122 -4.39 2.28 -4.87
C ARG A 122 -5.68 2.05 -4.12
N GLU A 123 -6.32 0.91 -4.34
CA GLU A 123 -7.52 0.49 -3.63
C GLU A 123 -7.22 -0.65 -2.67
N LEU A 124 -7.61 -0.45 -1.41
CA LEU A 124 -7.53 -1.44 -0.35
C LEU A 124 -8.83 -2.22 -0.30
N VAL A 125 -8.77 -3.51 -0.65
CA VAL A 125 -9.91 -4.42 -0.55
C VAL A 125 -9.65 -5.38 0.60
N HIS A 126 -10.38 -5.21 1.68
CA HIS A 126 -10.25 -6.11 2.83
C HIS A 126 -10.86 -7.48 2.50
N ALA A 127 -10.08 -8.55 2.63
CA ALA A 127 -10.55 -9.91 2.35
C ALA A 127 -11.39 -10.47 3.49
N PHE A 128 -11.03 -10.11 4.74
CA PHE A 128 -11.71 -10.59 5.94
C PHE A 128 -12.14 -9.41 6.80
N LYS A 129 -13.33 -9.51 7.37
CA LYS A 129 -13.86 -8.57 8.35
C LYS A 129 -13.84 -9.19 9.74
N GLY A 130 -13.43 -8.41 10.74
CA GLY A 130 -13.41 -8.83 12.13
C GLY A 130 -12.00 -9.10 12.66
N GLU A 131 -11.93 -9.46 13.93
CA GLU A 131 -10.68 -9.83 14.58
C GLU A 131 -10.22 -11.21 14.12
N MET A 132 -8.98 -11.31 13.65
CA MET A 132 -8.34 -12.60 13.50
C MET A 132 -7.95 -13.09 14.89
N ARG A 133 -8.63 -14.12 15.36
CA ARG A 133 -8.23 -14.86 16.58
C ARG A 133 -7.40 -16.06 16.16
N LEU A 134 -6.14 -16.08 16.55
CA LEU A 134 -5.38 -17.32 16.55
C LEU A 134 -5.99 -18.19 17.66
N ALA A 135 -6.74 -19.22 17.25
CA ALA A 135 -7.05 -20.30 18.16
C ALA A 135 -5.73 -21.06 18.41
N LEU A 136 -5.06 -20.72 19.49
CA LEU A 136 -3.98 -21.56 19.98
C LEU A 136 -4.63 -22.85 20.54
N PRO A 137 -4.04 -24.03 20.26
CA PRO A 137 -4.53 -25.28 20.80
C PRO A 137 -4.49 -25.31 22.32
#